data_da477954a62c089fbe39de723002cdc4
#
_entry.id   da477954a62c089fbe39de723002cdc4
#
_cell.length_a   1.000
_cell.length_b   1.000
_cell.length_c   1.000
_cell.angle_alpha   90.00
_cell.angle_beta   90.00
_cell.angle_gamma   90.00
#
_symmetry.space_group_name_H-M   'P 1'
#
loop_
_entity.id
_entity.type
_entity.pdbx_description
1 polymer ?
#
loop_
_entity_poly.entity_id
_entity_poly.type
_entity_poly.pdbx_seq_one_letter_code
_entity_poly.pdbx_strand_id
1 'polypeptide(L)'
;MSELKQVEIFTDGACRGNPGPGGWGVLLRYGDEEKTLYGGEEHTTNNRMELTAAIEALAALKKPCMVELTTDSEYVRQGISSWLQNWKKRGWKTAAKKPVKNVDLWQRLDQESGRHKINWHWVKGHSGHRENEIADQLANRGIDSL
;
A
#
# COMPACT_ATOMS: atom_id res chain seq x y z
N MET A 1 27.16 -14.95 -1.51
CA MET A 1 26.32 -13.80 -1.86
C MET A 1 24.86 -14.22 -1.83
N SER A 2 24.08 -13.58 -1.01
CA SER A 2 22.66 -13.94 -0.91
C SER A 2 21.87 -13.10 -1.90
N GLU A 3 21.10 -13.77 -2.73
CA GLU A 3 20.16 -13.10 -3.60
C GLU A 3 18.91 -12.76 -2.80
N LEU A 4 18.33 -11.61 -3.11
CA LEU A 4 17.04 -11.24 -2.51
C LEU A 4 15.94 -12.11 -3.10
N LYS A 5 15.04 -12.58 -2.23
CA LYS A 5 13.87 -13.32 -2.69
C LYS A 5 12.94 -12.40 -3.44
N GLN A 6 12.38 -12.89 -4.55
CA GLN A 6 11.45 -12.13 -5.36
C GLN A 6 10.03 -12.42 -4.92
N VAL A 7 9.29 -11.37 -4.60
CA VAL A 7 7.92 -11.46 -4.09
C VAL A 7 7.04 -10.55 -4.94
N GLU A 8 5.88 -11.05 -5.34
CA GLU A 8 4.85 -10.23 -5.97
C GLU A 8 3.82 -9.82 -4.92
N ILE A 9 3.43 -8.55 -4.94
CA ILE A 9 2.46 -8.00 -3.99
C ILE A 9 1.38 -7.25 -4.76
N PHE A 10 0.13 -7.47 -4.39
CA PHE A 10 -1.02 -6.77 -4.95
C PHE A 10 -1.81 -6.18 -3.80
N THR A 11 -2.10 -4.88 -3.87
CA THR A 11 -2.72 -4.16 -2.76
C THR A 11 -3.94 -3.40 -3.22
N ASP A 12 -4.90 -3.23 -2.31
CA ASP A 12 -6.05 -2.38 -2.54
C ASP A 12 -6.58 -1.82 -1.23
N GLY A 13 -7.27 -0.69 -1.32
CA GLY A 13 -7.94 -0.07 -0.20
C GLY A 13 -9.35 0.32 -0.59
N ALA A 14 -10.26 0.27 0.35
CA ALA A 14 -11.65 0.63 0.14
C ALA A 14 -12.19 1.39 1.34
N CYS A 15 -13.19 2.24 1.10
CA CYS A 15 -13.82 3.00 2.18
C CYS A 15 -15.29 3.22 1.83
N ARG A 16 -16.17 2.89 2.76
CA ARG A 16 -17.62 3.08 2.59
C ARG A 16 -18.02 4.38 3.25
N GLY A 17 -18.22 5.44 2.44
CA GLY A 17 -18.34 6.80 2.95
C GLY A 17 -16.95 7.32 3.29
N ASN A 18 -16.49 8.34 2.63
CA ASN A 18 -15.10 8.81 2.71
C ASN A 18 -15.05 10.19 3.37
N PRO A 19 -14.88 10.32 4.73
CA PRO A 19 -14.47 9.27 5.65
C PRO A 19 -15.59 8.34 6.10
N GLY A 20 -15.19 7.18 6.61
CA GLY A 20 -16.10 6.17 7.11
C GLY A 20 -15.36 4.86 7.35
N PRO A 21 -16.08 3.73 7.50
CA PRO A 21 -15.42 2.44 7.65
C PRO A 21 -14.67 2.06 6.39
N GLY A 22 -13.44 1.64 6.57
CA GLY A 22 -12.58 1.26 5.46
C GLY A 22 -11.82 -0.02 5.72
N GLY A 23 -11.28 -0.60 4.64
CA GLY A 23 -10.50 -1.81 4.73
C GLY A 23 -9.35 -1.81 3.72
N TRP A 24 -8.40 -2.68 3.96
CA TRP A 24 -7.26 -2.89 3.09
C TRP A 24 -7.07 -4.37 2.83
N GLY A 25 -6.55 -4.68 1.65
CA GLY A 25 -6.32 -6.06 1.26
C GLY A 25 -5.00 -6.23 0.56
N VAL A 26 -4.37 -7.38 0.75
CA VAL A 26 -3.06 -7.71 0.21
C VAL A 26 -3.05 -9.16 -0.26
N LEU A 27 -2.54 -9.38 -1.46
CA LEU A 27 -2.16 -10.71 -1.93
C LEU A 27 -0.65 -10.74 -2.08
N LEU A 28 -0.01 -11.65 -1.36
CA LEU A 28 1.43 -11.90 -1.46
C LEU A 28 1.64 -13.20 -2.22
N ARG A 29 2.55 -13.17 -3.19
CA ARG A 29 2.88 -14.37 -3.96
C ARG A 29 4.40 -14.57 -4.00
N TYR A 30 4.82 -15.74 -3.56
CA TYR A 30 6.20 -16.17 -3.62
C TYR A 30 6.27 -17.53 -4.30
N GLY A 31 6.77 -17.55 -5.54
CA GLY A 31 6.71 -18.77 -6.33
C GLY A 31 5.28 -19.21 -6.55
N ASP A 32 4.96 -20.44 -6.15
CA ASP A 32 3.62 -20.99 -6.26
C ASP A 32 2.75 -20.74 -5.02
N GLU A 33 3.33 -20.15 -3.97
CA GLU A 33 2.62 -19.93 -2.72
C GLU A 33 1.98 -18.56 -2.71
N GLU A 34 0.73 -18.50 -2.24
CA GLU A 34 0.00 -17.25 -2.07
C GLU A 34 -0.42 -17.11 -0.62
N LYS A 35 -0.33 -15.88 -0.11
CA LYS A 35 -0.78 -15.53 1.22
C LYS A 35 -1.61 -14.27 1.13
N THR A 36 -2.70 -14.23 1.88
CA THR A 36 -3.58 -13.05 1.90
C THR A 36 -3.57 -12.40 3.26
N LEU A 37 -3.69 -11.07 3.26
CA LEU A 37 -3.81 -10.27 4.47
C LEU A 37 -4.95 -9.28 4.25
N TYR A 38 -5.65 -8.96 5.32
CA TYR A 38 -6.65 -7.90 5.26
C TYR A 38 -6.88 -7.32 6.65
N GLY A 39 -7.45 -6.14 6.69
CA GLY A 39 -7.82 -5.47 7.93
C GLY A 39 -8.73 -4.30 7.64
N GLY A 40 -9.21 -3.66 8.69
CA GLY A 40 -10.12 -2.54 8.55
C GLY A 40 -10.02 -1.57 9.72
N GLU A 41 -10.59 -0.38 9.50
CA GLU A 41 -10.70 0.68 10.51
C GLU A 41 -12.10 1.28 10.43
N GLU A 42 -12.68 1.57 11.58
CA GLU A 42 -14.05 2.06 11.64
C GLU A 42 -14.20 3.48 11.11
N HIS A 43 -13.15 4.28 11.19
CA HIS A 43 -13.17 5.67 10.70
C HIS A 43 -11.87 6.00 10.02
N THR A 44 -11.89 6.03 8.69
CA THR A 44 -10.71 6.25 7.89
C THR A 44 -11.08 6.84 6.52
N THR A 45 -10.13 6.88 5.59
CA THR A 45 -10.36 7.35 4.23
C THR A 45 -9.81 6.34 3.24
N ASN A 46 -10.25 6.44 1.99
CA ASN A 46 -9.76 5.57 0.93
C ASN A 46 -8.24 5.68 0.78
N ASN A 47 -7.72 6.91 0.79
CA ASN A 47 -6.27 7.12 0.64
C ASN A 47 -5.48 6.49 1.78
N ARG A 48 -5.98 6.58 3.02
CA ARG A 48 -5.30 5.95 4.15
C ARG A 48 -5.29 4.42 4.01
N MET A 49 -6.37 3.84 3.52
CA MET A 49 -6.45 2.39 3.33
C MET A 49 -5.52 1.92 2.21
N GLU A 50 -5.40 2.70 1.14
CA GLU A 50 -4.45 2.39 0.07
C GLU A 50 -3.01 2.39 0.58
N LEU A 51 -2.64 3.38 1.38
CA LEU A 51 -1.32 3.44 2.00
C LEU A 51 -1.10 2.29 2.98
N THR A 52 -2.10 2.01 3.81
CA THR A 52 -2.02 0.95 4.82
C THR A 52 -1.82 -0.42 4.16
N ALA A 53 -2.50 -0.69 3.05
CA ALA A 53 -2.31 -1.94 2.33
C ALA A 53 -0.85 -2.14 1.92
N ALA A 54 -0.23 -1.11 1.33
CA ALA A 54 1.17 -1.18 0.92
C ALA A 54 2.09 -1.36 2.14
N ILE A 55 1.85 -0.62 3.20
CA ILE A 55 2.66 -0.70 4.43
C ILE A 55 2.59 -2.10 5.03
N GLU A 56 1.37 -2.61 5.23
CA GLU A 56 1.19 -3.92 5.85
C GLU A 56 1.78 -5.04 5.00
N ALA A 57 1.70 -4.92 3.67
CA ALA A 57 2.31 -5.88 2.77
C ALA A 57 3.83 -5.93 2.96
N LEU A 58 4.48 -4.79 2.97
CA LEU A 58 5.93 -4.72 3.11
C LEU A 58 6.37 -5.12 4.52
N ALA A 59 5.60 -4.73 5.55
CA ALA A 59 5.91 -5.08 6.93
C ALA A 59 5.79 -6.58 7.19
N ALA A 60 4.96 -7.28 6.42
CA ALA A 60 4.81 -8.73 6.56
C ALA A 60 6.04 -9.50 6.09
N LEU A 61 6.91 -8.88 5.30
CA LEU A 61 8.13 -9.50 4.83
C LEU A 61 9.22 -9.38 5.90
N LYS A 62 9.67 -10.52 6.42
CA LYS A 62 10.61 -10.56 7.55
C LYS A 62 12.04 -10.24 7.15
N LYS A 63 12.39 -10.41 5.87
CA LYS A 63 13.73 -10.18 5.35
C LYS A 63 13.66 -9.24 4.16
N PRO A 64 14.76 -8.53 3.84
CA PRO A 64 14.78 -7.75 2.61
C PRO A 64 14.46 -8.61 1.41
N CYS A 65 13.60 -8.08 0.53
CA CYS A 65 13.14 -8.79 -0.66
C CYS A 65 13.22 -7.86 -1.88
N MET A 66 13.22 -8.49 -3.05
CA MET A 66 12.96 -7.80 -4.30
C MET A 66 11.46 -7.89 -4.54
N VAL A 67 10.79 -6.75 -4.54
CA VAL A 67 9.32 -6.70 -4.52
C VAL A 67 8.79 -6.11 -5.83
N GLU A 68 7.84 -6.82 -6.44
CA GLU A 68 7.04 -6.30 -7.54
C GLU A 68 5.66 -5.97 -6.93
N LEU A 69 5.41 -4.69 -6.66
CA LEU A 69 4.19 -4.25 -6.00
C LEU A 69 3.26 -3.56 -6.98
N THR A 70 2.06 -4.12 -7.13
CA THR A 70 1.05 -3.63 -8.05
C THR A 70 -0.11 -3.00 -7.26
N THR A 71 -0.49 -1.78 -7.65
CA THR A 71 -1.64 -1.08 -7.08
C THR A 71 -2.32 -0.26 -8.16
N ASP A 72 -3.60 0.06 -7.95
CA ASP A 72 -4.34 0.96 -8.84
C ASP A 72 -4.50 2.36 -8.25
N SER A 73 -3.90 2.63 -7.09
CA SER A 73 -4.07 3.90 -6.39
C SER A 73 -3.27 5.02 -7.05
N GLU A 74 -3.96 5.98 -7.64
CA GLU A 74 -3.32 7.19 -8.17
C GLU A 74 -2.64 8.00 -7.06
N TYR A 75 -3.25 8.02 -5.88
CA TYR A 75 -2.70 8.75 -4.74
C TYR A 75 -1.33 8.21 -4.33
N VAL A 76 -1.21 6.87 -4.20
CA VAL A 76 0.05 6.23 -3.87
C VAL A 76 1.07 6.45 -4.99
N ARG A 77 0.63 6.33 -6.25
CA ARG A 77 1.48 6.53 -7.42
C ARG A 77 2.10 7.93 -7.41
N GLN A 78 1.27 8.96 -7.25
CA GLN A 78 1.76 10.34 -7.27
C GLN A 78 2.70 10.61 -6.11
N GLY A 79 2.38 10.09 -4.93
CA GLY A 79 3.23 10.26 -3.76
C GLY A 79 4.60 9.65 -3.95
N ILE A 80 4.66 8.43 -4.41
CA ILE A 80 5.93 7.72 -4.63
C ILE A 80 6.74 8.39 -5.76
N SER A 81 6.07 8.78 -6.85
CA SER A 81 6.74 9.28 -8.05
C SER A 81 7.16 10.75 -7.93
N SER A 82 6.40 11.57 -7.20
CA SER A 82 6.56 13.02 -7.30
C SER A 82 6.66 13.73 -5.95
N TRP A 83 5.92 13.31 -4.93
CA TRP A 83 5.78 14.10 -3.70
C TRP A 83 6.78 13.74 -2.61
N LEU A 84 7.06 12.45 -2.46
CA LEU A 84 7.77 11.92 -1.30
C LEU A 84 9.15 12.55 -1.11
N GLN A 85 9.93 12.69 -2.17
CA GLN A 85 11.28 13.23 -2.08
C GLN A 85 11.27 14.70 -1.63
N ASN A 86 10.31 15.47 -2.12
CA ASN A 86 10.17 16.86 -1.71
C ASN A 86 9.76 16.99 -0.25
N TRP A 87 8.84 16.14 0.19
CA TRP A 87 8.44 16.13 1.60
C TRP A 87 9.61 15.79 2.50
N LYS A 88 10.42 14.82 2.14
CA LYS A 88 11.60 14.45 2.93
C LYS A 88 12.58 15.60 3.04
N LYS A 89 12.80 16.34 1.93
CA LYS A 89 13.68 17.49 1.91
C LYS A 89 13.17 18.64 2.78
N ARG A 90 11.85 18.76 2.93
CA ARG A 90 11.21 19.83 3.70
C ARG A 90 10.85 19.44 5.12
N GLY A 91 11.35 18.30 5.60
CA GLY A 91 11.04 17.82 6.95
C GLY A 91 9.59 17.41 7.12
N TRP A 92 9.00 16.85 6.06
CA TRP A 92 7.60 16.35 6.03
C TRP A 92 6.58 17.48 6.18
N LYS A 93 6.89 18.62 5.60
CA LYS A 93 6.00 19.77 5.53
C LYS A 93 5.71 20.14 4.08
N THR A 94 4.55 20.71 3.84
CA THR A 94 4.18 21.23 2.54
C THR A 94 4.93 22.54 2.26
N ALA A 95 4.81 23.05 1.04
CA ALA A 95 5.40 24.36 0.68
C ALA A 95 4.90 25.48 1.59
N ALA A 96 3.66 25.36 2.11
CA ALA A 96 3.08 26.33 3.04
C ALA A 96 3.48 26.08 4.50
N LYS A 97 4.45 25.20 4.74
CA LYS A 97 4.99 24.83 6.06
C LYS A 97 3.97 24.14 6.98
N LYS A 98 2.95 23.55 6.39
CA LYS A 98 1.96 22.75 7.12
C LYS A 98 2.35 21.27 7.07
N PRO A 99 1.95 20.45 8.08
CA PRO A 99 2.24 19.01 8.04
C PRO A 99 1.65 18.39 6.77
N VAL A 100 2.37 17.43 6.21
CA VAL A 100 1.88 16.64 5.07
C VAL A 100 0.67 15.82 5.51
N LYS A 101 -0.37 15.81 4.67
CA LYS A 101 -1.57 15.01 4.96
C LYS A 101 -1.20 13.52 4.96
N ASN A 102 -1.71 12.77 5.95
CA ASN A 102 -1.38 11.36 6.13
C ASN A 102 0.12 11.12 6.36
N VAL A 103 0.79 12.08 6.97
CA VAL A 103 2.25 12.02 7.19
C VAL A 103 2.66 10.76 7.95
N ASP A 104 1.87 10.34 8.92
CA ASP A 104 2.14 9.13 9.70
C ASP A 104 2.29 7.91 8.79
N LEU A 105 1.39 7.75 7.83
CA LEU A 105 1.41 6.61 6.91
C LEU A 105 2.50 6.76 5.86
N TRP A 106 2.71 7.97 5.33
CA TRP A 106 3.78 8.20 4.35
C TRP A 106 5.16 7.93 4.96
N GLN A 107 5.37 8.30 6.21
CA GLN A 107 6.63 8.02 6.89
C GLN A 107 6.83 6.52 7.11
N ARG A 108 5.77 5.81 7.49
CA ARG A 108 5.83 4.35 7.64
C ARG A 108 6.12 3.66 6.31
N LEU A 109 5.47 4.12 5.24
CA LEU A 109 5.69 3.55 3.91
C LEU A 109 7.14 3.77 3.45
N ASP A 110 7.67 4.96 3.66
CA ASP A 110 9.05 5.28 3.34
C ASP A 110 10.02 4.37 4.10
N GLN A 111 9.77 4.19 5.39
CA GLN A 111 10.61 3.35 6.24
C GLN A 111 10.58 1.88 5.80
N GLU A 112 9.39 1.34 5.54
CA GLU A 112 9.25 -0.05 5.08
C GLU A 112 9.84 -0.23 3.68
N SER A 113 9.67 0.75 2.80
CA SER A 113 10.23 0.70 1.45
C SER A 113 11.75 0.64 1.47
N GLY A 114 12.38 1.29 2.43
CA GLY A 114 13.83 1.30 2.57
C GLY A 114 14.43 -0.06 2.91
N ARG A 115 13.63 -1.00 3.38
CA ARG A 115 14.09 -2.36 3.71
C ARG A 115 14.17 -3.27 2.49
N HIS A 116 13.54 -2.88 1.38
CA HIS A 116 13.38 -3.74 0.21
C HIS A 116 13.80 -3.01 -1.06
N LYS A 117 13.95 -3.77 -2.15
CA LYS A 117 14.06 -3.21 -3.49
C LYS A 117 12.70 -3.36 -4.15
N ILE A 118 12.01 -2.25 -4.41
CA ILE A 118 10.63 -2.27 -4.87
C ILE A 118 10.52 -1.72 -6.28
N ASN A 119 9.91 -2.50 -7.17
CA ASN A 119 9.45 -2.04 -8.45
C ASN A 119 7.95 -1.82 -8.35
N TRP A 120 7.51 -0.60 -8.56
CA TRP A 120 6.10 -0.23 -8.46
C TRP A 120 5.44 -0.39 -9.82
N HIS A 121 4.29 -1.06 -9.82
CA HIS A 121 3.49 -1.29 -11.02
C HIS A 121 2.11 -0.70 -10.82
N TRP A 122 1.63 0.02 -11.82
CA TRP A 122 0.35 0.72 -11.74
C TRP A 122 -0.61 0.11 -12.74
N VAL A 123 -1.79 -0.30 -12.28
CA VAL A 123 -2.87 -0.79 -13.13
C VAL A 123 -4.03 0.18 -13.07
N LYS A 124 -4.78 0.27 -14.15
CA LYS A 124 -5.92 1.17 -14.24
C LYS A 124 -7.20 0.38 -13.97
N GLY A 125 -7.75 0.55 -12.76
CA GLY A 125 -8.95 -0.15 -12.37
C GLY A 125 -8.71 -1.63 -12.09
N HIS A 126 -9.77 -2.36 -11.79
CA HIS A 126 -9.69 -3.77 -11.40
C HIS A 126 -10.11 -4.74 -12.50
N SER A 127 -10.70 -4.23 -13.58
CA SER A 127 -11.37 -5.06 -14.58
C SER A 127 -10.43 -6.06 -15.21
N GLY A 128 -10.76 -7.34 -15.09
CA GLY A 128 -10.01 -8.42 -15.73
C GLY A 128 -8.67 -8.77 -15.10
N HIS A 129 -8.32 -8.19 -13.97
CA HIS A 129 -7.06 -8.48 -13.28
C HIS A 129 -7.34 -9.29 -12.01
N ARG A 130 -7.10 -10.61 -12.09
CA ARG A 130 -7.42 -11.55 -11.01
C ARG A 130 -6.86 -11.12 -9.65
N GLU A 131 -5.57 -10.78 -9.63
CA GLU A 131 -4.88 -10.45 -8.37
C GLU A 131 -5.41 -9.17 -7.76
N ASN A 132 -5.72 -8.18 -8.58
CA ASN A 132 -6.28 -6.94 -8.07
C ASN A 132 -7.71 -7.13 -7.57
N GLU A 133 -8.48 -8.01 -8.22
CA GLU A 133 -9.82 -8.35 -7.75
C GLU A 133 -9.78 -9.05 -6.39
N ILE A 134 -8.79 -9.92 -6.18
CA ILE A 134 -8.58 -10.57 -4.88
C ILE A 134 -8.28 -9.53 -3.81
N ALA A 135 -7.37 -8.60 -4.10
CA ALA A 135 -7.03 -7.54 -3.14
C ALA A 135 -8.25 -6.68 -2.82
N ASP A 136 -9.07 -6.37 -3.82
CA ASP A 136 -10.32 -5.61 -3.63
C ASP A 136 -11.30 -6.37 -2.73
N GLN A 137 -11.49 -7.65 -2.98
CA GLN A 137 -12.36 -8.49 -2.15
C GLN A 137 -11.87 -8.54 -0.70
N LEU A 138 -10.55 -8.63 -0.51
CA LEU A 138 -9.95 -8.63 0.82
C LEU A 138 -10.16 -7.31 1.53
N ALA A 139 -10.04 -6.19 0.82
CA ALA A 139 -10.29 -4.87 1.39
C ALA A 139 -11.73 -4.77 1.89
N ASN A 140 -12.69 -5.25 1.10
CA ASN A 140 -14.09 -5.25 1.50
C ASN A 140 -14.34 -6.21 2.67
N ARG A 141 -13.67 -7.34 2.69
CA ARG A 141 -13.73 -8.27 3.81
C ARG A 141 -13.23 -7.62 5.10
N GLY A 142 -12.19 -6.78 5.00
CA GLY A 142 -11.70 -6.01 6.14
C GLY A 142 -12.77 -5.10 6.72
N ILE A 143 -13.54 -4.44 5.87
CA ILE A 143 -14.66 -3.61 6.32
C ILE A 143 -15.75 -4.46 6.98
N ASP A 144 -16.11 -5.57 6.33
CA ASP A 144 -17.18 -6.45 6.82
C ASP A 144 -16.83 -7.11 8.15
N SER A 145 -15.55 -7.16 8.50
CA SER A 145 -15.07 -7.76 9.74
C SER A 145 -15.07 -6.80 10.93
N LEU A 146 -15.38 -5.53 10.68
CA LEU A 146 -15.43 -4.52 11.75
C LEU A 146 -16.63 -4.70 12.67
#